data_1c6a5b982ad77265b0ab8dd304a5561d
#
_entry.id   1c6a5b982ad77265b0ab8dd304a5561d
#
_cell.length_a   1.000
_cell.length_b   1.000
_cell.length_c   1.000
_cell.angle_alpha   90.00
_cell.angle_beta   90.00
_cell.angle_gamma   90.00
#
_symmetry.space_group_name_H-M   'P 1'
#
loop_
_entity.id
_entity.type
_entity.pdbx_description
1 polymer ?
#
loop_
_entity_poly.entity_id
_entity_poly.type
_entity_poly.pdbx_seq_one_letter_code
_entity_poly.pdbx_strand_id
1 'polypeptide(L)' 'NTAYTCAQIKQLLRALDFENNKVDMGKHLYDLCADKGNFFTIYDIFTFDSYKRQLMEYVSNK' A
#
# COMPACT_ATOMS: atom_id res chain seq x y z
N ASN A 1 -15.47 -0.73 -12.90
CA ASN A 1 -14.29 -1.48 -12.99
C ASN A 1 -13.04 -0.64 -12.73
N THR A 2 -12.53 -0.75 -11.54
CA THR A 2 -11.44 0.10 -11.10
C THR A 2 -10.26 -0.74 -10.67
N ALA A 3 -9.21 -0.73 -11.47
CA ALA A 3 -7.95 -1.32 -11.11
C ALA A 3 -6.92 -0.22 -11.06
N TYR A 4 -6.05 -0.28 -10.06
CA TYR A 4 -5.00 0.71 -9.87
C TYR A 4 -3.64 0.07 -10.09
N THR A 5 -2.72 0.84 -10.67
CA THR A 5 -1.32 0.41 -10.71
C THR A 5 -0.65 0.76 -9.39
N CYS A 6 0.47 0.11 -9.11
CA CYS A 6 1.22 0.42 -7.89
C CYS A 6 1.69 1.87 -7.88
N ALA A 7 2.02 2.42 -9.04
CA ALA A 7 2.40 3.83 -9.12
C ALA A 7 1.27 4.75 -8.68
N GLN A 8 0.04 4.45 -9.11
CA GLN A 8 -1.12 5.24 -8.72
C GLN A 8 -1.39 5.10 -7.23
N ILE A 9 -1.33 3.87 -6.71
CA ILE A 9 -1.55 3.61 -5.29
C ILE A 9 -0.51 4.36 -4.46
N LYS A 10 0.74 4.32 -4.89
CA LYS A 10 1.81 5.01 -4.18
C LYS A 10 1.54 6.50 -4.06
N GLN A 11 1.08 7.12 -5.16
CA GLN A 11 0.75 8.54 -5.13
C GLN A 11 -0.40 8.84 -4.20
N LEU A 12 -1.43 7.98 -4.21
CA LEU A 12 -2.58 8.17 -3.33
C LEU A 12 -2.16 8.09 -1.86
N LEU A 13 -1.32 7.12 -1.53
CA LEU A 13 -0.88 6.95 -0.15
C LEU A 13 0.02 8.09 0.29
N ARG A 14 0.85 8.61 -0.60
CA ARG A 14 1.75 9.71 -0.26
C ARG A 14 1.00 11.00 0.02
N ALA A 15 -0.24 11.10 -0.45
CA ALA A 15 -1.08 12.26 -0.17
C ALA A 15 -1.65 12.24 1.24
N LEU A 16 -1.58 11.11 1.92
CA LEU A 16 -2.08 10.99 3.29
C LEU A 16 -1.03 11.47 4.29
N ASP A 17 -1.50 12.13 5.36
CA ASP A 17 -0.59 12.69 6.35
C ASP A 17 -0.15 11.69 7.41
N PHE A 18 -1.00 10.70 7.71
CA PHE A 18 -0.74 9.78 8.81
C PHE A 18 -0.45 8.38 8.29
N GLU A 19 0.56 7.73 8.90
CA GLU A 19 1.00 6.41 8.47
C GLU A 19 -0.07 5.33 8.68
N ASN A 20 -0.83 5.43 9.77
CA ASN A 20 -1.89 4.46 10.00
C ASN A 20 -2.95 4.52 8.90
N ASN A 21 -3.23 5.70 8.40
CA ASN A 21 -4.16 5.84 7.28
C ASN A 21 -3.57 5.24 6.00
N LYS A 22 -2.25 5.38 5.83
CA LYS A 22 -1.58 4.78 4.68
C LYS A 22 -1.70 3.26 4.71
N VAL A 23 -1.56 2.66 5.89
CA VAL A 23 -1.69 1.21 6.04
C VAL A 23 -3.09 0.77 5.67
N ASP A 24 -4.10 1.43 6.25
CA ASP A 24 -5.49 1.06 6.00
C ASP A 24 -5.85 1.17 4.53
N MET A 25 -5.47 2.29 3.93
CA MET A 25 -5.76 2.51 2.52
C MET A 25 -4.97 1.55 1.64
N GLY A 26 -3.73 1.26 2.03
CA GLY A 26 -2.89 0.32 1.30
C GLY A 26 -3.48 -1.07 1.27
N LYS A 27 -4.02 -1.52 2.39
CA LYS A 27 -4.68 -2.82 2.45
C LYS A 27 -5.87 -2.86 1.50
N HIS A 28 -6.65 -1.80 1.50
CA HIS A 28 -7.83 -1.71 0.66
C HIS A 28 -7.45 -1.68 -0.82
N LEU A 29 -6.47 -0.87 -1.16
CA LEU A 29 -6.05 -0.70 -2.54
C LEU A 29 -5.27 -1.89 -3.08
N TYR A 30 -4.64 -2.67 -2.20
CA TYR A 30 -3.94 -3.88 -2.64
C TYR A 30 -4.88 -4.82 -3.39
N ASP A 31 -6.09 -4.97 -2.88
CA ASP A 31 -7.07 -5.86 -3.50
C ASP A 31 -7.48 -5.35 -4.88
N LEU A 32 -7.31 -4.06 -5.13
CA LEU A 32 -7.65 -3.44 -6.41
C LEU A 32 -6.43 -3.23 -7.29
N CYS A 33 -5.28 -3.71 -6.87
CA CYS A 33 -4.02 -3.48 -7.60
C CYS A 33 -3.93 -4.39 -8.81
N ALA A 34 -3.65 -3.79 -9.97
CA ALA A 34 -3.55 -4.54 -11.21
C ALA A 34 -2.20 -5.26 -11.35
N ASP A 35 -1.13 -4.66 -10.79
CA ASP A 35 0.21 -5.23 -10.87
C ASP A 35 0.77 -5.54 -9.49
N LYS A 36 0.11 -6.48 -8.81
CA LYS A 36 0.46 -6.84 -7.43
C LYS A 36 1.93 -7.23 -7.26
N GLY A 37 2.55 -7.75 -8.32
CA GLY A 37 3.96 -8.11 -8.27
C GLY A 37 4.88 -6.94 -7.98
N ASN A 38 4.44 -5.72 -8.25
CA ASN A 38 5.23 -4.51 -8.00
C ASN A 38 4.84 -3.82 -6.69
N PHE A 39 3.97 -4.43 -5.91
CA PHE A 39 3.45 -3.79 -4.70
C PHE A 39 4.55 -3.50 -3.68
N PHE A 40 5.66 -4.23 -3.75
CA PHE A 40 6.78 -4.02 -2.83
C PHE A 40 7.33 -2.60 -2.90
N THR A 41 7.14 -1.90 -4.01
CA THR A 41 7.62 -0.53 -4.15
C THR A 41 6.86 0.44 -3.26
N ILE A 42 5.65 0.05 -2.83
CA ILE A 42 4.81 0.92 -1.99
C ILE A 42 5.35 1.01 -0.58
N TYR A 43 6.06 -0.02 -0.12
CA TYR A 43 6.59 -0.03 1.24
C TYR A 43 7.60 1.09 1.50
N ASP A 44 8.19 1.62 0.44
CA ASP A 44 9.19 2.69 0.57
C ASP A 44 8.61 4.00 1.08
N ILE A 45 7.29 4.17 1.00
CA ILE A 45 6.66 5.42 1.44
C ILE A 45 6.51 5.50 2.96
N PHE A 46 6.71 4.39 3.65
CA PHE A 46 6.53 4.36 5.10
C PHE A 46 7.80 4.78 5.81
N THR A 47 7.65 5.68 6.78
CA THR A 47 8.75 6.13 7.62
C THR A 47 8.99 5.16 8.76
N PHE A 48 7.92 4.59 9.31
CA PHE A 48 8.01 3.70 10.46
C PHE A 48 7.87 2.24 10.04
N ASP A 49 8.81 1.41 10.49
CA ASP A 49 8.83 -0.01 10.15
C ASP A 49 7.59 -0.75 10.65
N SER A 50 7.03 -0.31 11.78
CA SER A 50 5.87 -0.99 12.34
C SER A 50 4.68 -0.95 11.38
N TYR A 51 4.44 0.18 10.76
CA TYR A 51 3.35 0.31 9.80
C TYR A 51 3.67 -0.43 8.51
N LYS A 52 4.90 -0.34 8.08
CA LYS A 52 5.35 -1.06 6.90
C LYS A 52 5.12 -2.56 7.07
N ARG A 53 5.47 -3.09 8.24
CA ARG A 53 5.29 -4.51 8.52
C ARG A 53 3.83 -4.91 8.55
N GLN A 54 2.98 -4.05 9.09
CA GLN A 54 1.54 -4.34 9.11
C GLN A 54 1.01 -4.57 7.71
N LEU A 55 1.42 -3.72 6.78
CA LEU A 55 0.97 -3.88 5.40
C LEU A 55 1.59 -5.10 4.75
N MET A 56 2.87 -5.35 5.02
CA MET A 56 3.57 -6.53 4.48
C MET A 56 2.91 -7.82 4.95
N GLU A 57 2.52 -7.88 6.23
CA GLU A 57 1.85 -9.06 6.75
C GLU A 57 0.49 -9.26 6.10
N TYR A 58 -0.25 -8.19 5.89
CA TYR A 58 -1.54 -8.29 5.22
C TYR A 58 -1.36 -8.88 3.81
N VAL A 59 -0.38 -8.39 3.09
CA VAL A 59 -0.11 -8.85 1.73
C VAL A 59 0.32 -10.31 1.73
N SER A 60 1.14 -10.71 2.70
CA SER A 60 1.64 -12.08 2.78
C SER A 60 0.52 -13.09 3.05
N ASN A 61 -0.54 -12.66 3.71
CA ASN A 61 -1.65 -13.54 4.05
C ASN A 61 -2.67 -13.66 2.92
N LYS A 62 -2.44 -13.00 1.83
CA LYS A 62 -3.27 -13.12 0.65
C LYS A 62 -2.72 -14.17 -0.27
#